data_841e1e3d4fe7acb235c02bacc9f47840
#
_entry.id   841e1e3d4fe7acb235c02bacc9f47840
#
_cell.length_a   1.000
_cell.length_b   1.000
_cell.length_c   1.000
_cell.angle_alpha   90.00
_cell.angle_beta   90.00
_cell.angle_gamma   90.00
#
_symmetry.space_group_name_H-M   'P 1'
#
loop_
_entity.id
_entity.type
_entity.pdbx_description
1 polymer ?
#
loop_
_entity_poly.entity_id
_entity_poly.type
_entity_poly.pdbx_seq_one_letter_code
_entity_poly.pdbx_strand_id
1 'polypeptide(L)'
;MFSGIALSGIKVFISYHYQCDNKVAKEITNIVNKDRTSLFTVLQEQVKINDSESIKRWVDEEIKKTRFTILLISKETFEREYVSYEITRSRENGNTIIPILIDNEENAFSEEDIETLSKKLPKTNCKRIRRWIKDCGKENVLQWLNDALGV
;
A
#
# COMPACT_ATOMS: atom_id res chain seq x y z
N MET A 1 29.32 11.11 2.79
CA MET A 1 29.51 10.06 3.67
C MET A 1 28.26 9.22 3.82
N PHE A 2 27.48 9.34 4.84
CA PHE A 2 26.26 8.56 4.97
C PHE A 2 25.10 9.05 4.15
N SER A 3 25.28 10.15 3.44
CA SER A 3 24.25 10.75 2.62
C SER A 3 23.68 9.77 1.59
N GLY A 4 24.51 8.90 1.01
CA GLY A 4 24.03 7.92 0.06
C GLY A 4 23.07 6.91 0.67
N ILE A 5 23.33 6.49 1.91
CA ILE A 5 22.47 5.56 2.63
C ILE A 5 21.16 6.26 3.02
N ALA A 6 21.25 7.50 3.51
CA ALA A 6 20.08 8.28 3.88
C ALA A 6 19.18 8.54 2.66
N LEU A 7 19.78 8.79 1.49
CA LEU A 7 19.04 9.05 0.28
C LEU A 7 18.39 7.81 -0.31
N SER A 8 18.90 6.60 -0.02
CA SER A 8 18.29 5.37 -0.53
C SER A 8 16.92 5.12 0.08
N GLY A 9 16.72 5.52 1.33
CA GLY A 9 15.45 5.43 2.01
C GLY A 9 14.92 4.01 2.16
N ILE A 10 13.74 3.91 2.76
CA ILE A 10 13.01 2.65 2.87
C ILE A 10 11.98 2.64 1.76
N LYS A 11 12.06 1.63 0.90
CA LYS A 11 11.20 1.57 -0.29
C LYS A 11 9.86 0.96 0.03
N VAL A 12 8.82 1.59 -0.50
CA VAL A 12 7.42 1.24 -0.27
C VAL A 12 6.77 0.88 -1.60
N PHE A 13 6.12 -0.26 -1.63
CA PHE A 13 5.30 -0.68 -2.76
C PHE A 13 3.84 -0.28 -2.47
N ILE A 14 3.18 0.37 -3.43
CA ILE A 14 1.74 0.65 -3.34
C ILE A 14 1.01 -0.31 -4.26
N SER A 15 0.14 -1.13 -3.69
CA SER A 15 -0.78 -1.98 -4.42
C SER A 15 -2.09 -1.26 -4.60
N TYR A 16 -2.54 -1.07 -5.84
CA TYR A 16 -3.80 -0.39 -6.11
C TYR A 16 -4.37 -0.78 -7.46
N HIS A 17 -5.67 -0.58 -7.60
CA HIS A 17 -6.34 -0.75 -8.89
C HIS A 17 -6.22 0.54 -9.69
N TYR A 18 -5.54 0.46 -10.83
CA TYR A 18 -5.15 1.63 -11.61
C TYR A 18 -6.32 2.57 -11.94
N GLN A 19 -7.45 2.03 -12.38
CA GLN A 19 -8.58 2.85 -12.81
C GLN A 19 -9.33 3.51 -11.66
N CYS A 20 -9.40 2.84 -10.52
CA CYS A 20 -10.24 3.27 -9.40
C CYS A 20 -9.47 4.04 -8.33
N ASP A 21 -8.25 3.63 -8.06
CA ASP A 21 -7.51 4.08 -6.88
C ASP A 21 -6.29 4.94 -7.21
N ASN A 22 -6.11 5.24 -8.49
CA ASN A 22 -4.95 5.97 -8.99
C ASN A 22 -4.77 7.34 -8.33
N LYS A 23 -5.86 8.04 -8.06
CA LYS A 23 -5.80 9.36 -7.43
C LYS A 23 -5.18 9.28 -6.04
N VAL A 24 -5.62 8.35 -5.22
CA VAL A 24 -5.09 8.19 -3.86
C VAL A 24 -3.65 7.71 -3.91
N ALA A 25 -3.32 6.78 -4.80
CA ALA A 25 -1.95 6.32 -4.97
C ALA A 25 -1.01 7.47 -5.32
N LYS A 26 -1.42 8.35 -6.21
CA LYS A 26 -0.65 9.54 -6.57
C LYS A 26 -0.51 10.51 -5.41
N GLU A 27 -1.58 10.72 -4.65
CA GLU A 27 -1.52 11.57 -3.47
C GLU A 27 -0.51 11.05 -2.45
N ILE A 28 -0.54 9.75 -2.17
CA ILE A 28 0.40 9.13 -1.24
C ILE A 28 1.83 9.26 -1.76
N THR A 29 2.05 8.95 -3.02
CA THR A 29 3.37 9.05 -3.64
C THR A 29 3.93 10.46 -3.51
N ASN A 30 3.10 11.47 -3.81
CA ASN A 30 3.52 12.86 -3.69
C ASN A 30 3.83 13.26 -2.25
N ILE A 31 2.98 12.88 -1.31
CA ILE A 31 3.19 13.21 0.09
C ILE A 31 4.50 12.62 0.60
N VAL A 32 4.72 11.34 0.33
CA VAL A 32 5.88 10.62 0.84
C VAL A 32 7.16 11.07 0.14
N ASN A 33 7.16 11.16 -1.19
CA ASN A 33 8.37 11.43 -1.95
C ASN A 33 8.79 12.90 -1.93
N LYS A 34 7.87 13.82 -1.69
CA LYS A 34 8.19 15.24 -1.61
C LYS A 34 8.66 15.69 -0.23
N ASP A 35 8.38 14.92 0.79
CA ASP A 35 8.84 15.25 2.15
C ASP A 35 10.32 14.88 2.30
N ARG A 36 11.18 15.89 2.38
CA ARG A 36 12.62 15.68 2.49
C ARG A 36 13.05 15.06 3.81
N THR A 37 12.19 15.11 4.81
CA THR A 37 12.48 14.49 6.11
C THR A 37 12.00 13.05 6.18
N SER A 38 11.26 12.58 5.18
CA SER A 38 10.73 11.23 5.14
C SER A 38 11.85 10.20 4.94
N LEU A 39 11.78 9.13 5.72
CA LEU A 39 12.67 7.98 5.56
C LEU A 39 12.21 7.05 4.42
N PHE A 40 11.06 7.35 3.82
CA PHE A 40 10.40 6.45 2.89
C PHE A 40 10.44 6.98 1.47
N THR A 41 10.52 6.07 0.52
CA THR A 41 10.41 6.36 -0.91
C THR A 41 9.41 5.41 -1.53
N VAL A 42 8.38 5.96 -2.14
CA VAL A 42 7.40 5.16 -2.87
C VAL A 42 7.92 4.94 -4.28
N LEU A 43 7.89 3.69 -4.73
CA LEU A 43 8.27 3.36 -6.10
C LEU A 43 7.19 3.87 -7.05
N GLN A 44 7.62 4.61 -8.06
CA GLN A 44 6.72 5.29 -8.99
C GLN A 44 6.49 4.55 -10.30
N GLU A 45 6.96 3.34 -10.42
CA GLU A 45 6.84 2.61 -11.67
C GLU A 45 5.40 2.30 -12.00
N GLN A 46 4.99 2.70 -13.18
CA GLN A 46 3.68 2.40 -13.73
C GLN A 46 3.84 1.41 -14.85
N VAL A 47 3.21 0.28 -14.72
CA VAL A 47 3.25 -0.73 -15.78
C VAL A 47 1.88 -0.86 -16.40
N LYS A 48 1.83 -0.57 -17.70
CA LYS A 48 0.62 -0.79 -18.49
C LYS A 48 0.68 -2.19 -19.05
N ILE A 49 0.36 -3.16 -18.22
CA ILE A 49 0.40 -4.56 -18.61
C ILE A 49 -1.04 -5.05 -18.71
N ASN A 50 -1.34 -5.73 -19.81
CA ASN A 50 -2.70 -6.14 -20.13
C ASN A 50 -3.02 -7.58 -19.76
N ASP A 51 -2.04 -8.38 -19.35
CA ASP A 51 -2.30 -9.76 -19.00
C ASP A 51 -1.89 -10.06 -17.54
N SER A 52 -2.56 -11.04 -16.95
CA SER A 52 -2.39 -11.35 -15.53
C SER A 52 -1.00 -11.94 -15.19
N GLU A 53 -0.38 -12.66 -16.11
CA GLU A 53 0.94 -13.24 -15.88
C GLU A 53 2.02 -12.15 -15.83
N SER A 54 1.91 -11.18 -16.74
CA SER A 54 2.85 -10.07 -16.77
C SER A 54 2.69 -9.18 -15.53
N ILE A 55 1.47 -8.96 -15.09
CA ILE A 55 1.20 -8.20 -13.85
C ILE A 55 1.82 -8.92 -12.65
N LYS A 56 1.63 -10.22 -12.54
CA LYS A 56 2.19 -11.01 -11.44
C LYS A 56 3.71 -10.94 -11.42
N ARG A 57 4.35 -11.05 -12.57
CA ARG A 57 5.80 -10.93 -12.67
C ARG A 57 6.29 -9.57 -12.23
N TRP A 58 5.61 -8.53 -12.68
CA TRP A 58 5.95 -7.18 -12.30
C TRP A 58 5.81 -6.97 -10.79
N VAL A 59 4.69 -7.42 -10.21
CA VAL A 59 4.47 -7.35 -8.77
C VAL A 59 5.58 -8.05 -8.01
N ASP A 60 5.96 -9.26 -8.44
CA ASP A 60 7.02 -10.02 -7.80
C ASP A 60 8.35 -9.26 -7.78
N GLU A 61 8.71 -8.65 -8.91
CA GLU A 61 9.96 -7.91 -9.03
C GLU A 61 9.94 -6.63 -8.20
N GLU A 62 8.82 -5.93 -8.18
CA GLU A 62 8.70 -4.69 -7.42
C GLU A 62 8.69 -4.93 -5.91
N ILE A 63 7.98 -5.96 -5.47
CA ILE A 63 7.93 -6.29 -4.04
C ILE A 63 9.33 -6.64 -3.51
N LYS A 64 10.15 -7.33 -4.28
CA LYS A 64 11.52 -7.69 -3.86
C LYS A 64 12.37 -6.47 -3.52
N LYS A 65 12.09 -5.34 -4.10
CA LYS A 65 12.84 -4.09 -3.88
C LYS A 65 12.37 -3.32 -2.65
N THR A 66 11.31 -3.78 -2.00
CA THR A 66 10.62 -3.00 -0.96
C THR A 66 10.61 -3.68 0.38
N ARG A 67 10.26 -2.93 1.43
CA ARG A 67 10.10 -3.44 2.80
C ARG A 67 8.69 -3.22 3.33
N PHE A 68 7.93 -2.33 2.70
CA PHE A 68 6.56 -2.01 3.10
C PHE A 68 5.64 -2.11 1.90
N THR A 69 4.44 -2.56 2.15
CA THR A 69 3.37 -2.59 1.16
C THR A 69 2.20 -1.77 1.68
N ILE A 70 1.86 -0.70 0.98
CA ILE A 70 0.59 0.00 1.21
C ILE A 70 -0.42 -0.66 0.31
N LEU A 71 -1.46 -1.23 0.91
CA LEU A 71 -2.51 -1.95 0.21
C LEU A 71 -3.74 -1.05 0.14
N LEU A 72 -4.01 -0.47 -1.02
CA LEU A 72 -5.18 0.37 -1.23
C LEU A 72 -6.35 -0.51 -1.69
N ILE A 73 -7.44 -0.45 -0.95
CA ILE A 73 -8.60 -1.29 -1.22
C ILE A 73 -9.84 -0.42 -1.34
N SER A 74 -10.45 -0.43 -2.53
CA SER A 74 -11.76 0.13 -2.76
C SER A 74 -12.80 -0.98 -2.83
N LYS A 75 -14.07 -0.63 -2.80
CA LYS A 75 -15.15 -1.61 -2.95
C LYS A 75 -15.00 -2.42 -4.23
N GLU A 76 -14.54 -1.78 -5.29
CA GLU A 76 -14.39 -2.43 -6.60
C GLU A 76 -13.25 -3.43 -6.63
N THR A 77 -12.25 -3.26 -5.79
CA THR A 77 -11.09 -4.15 -5.75
C THR A 77 -11.14 -5.16 -4.62
N PHE A 78 -12.10 -5.02 -3.72
CA PHE A 78 -12.21 -5.79 -2.49
C PHE A 78 -12.20 -7.31 -2.70
N GLU A 79 -12.86 -7.80 -3.74
CA GLU A 79 -12.99 -9.23 -4.01
C GLU A 79 -12.06 -9.75 -5.12
N ARG A 80 -11.17 -8.91 -5.63
CA ARG A 80 -10.31 -9.31 -6.73
C ARG A 80 -9.17 -10.23 -6.27
N GLU A 81 -8.82 -11.17 -7.14
CA GLU A 81 -7.70 -12.09 -6.91
C GLU A 81 -6.37 -11.39 -6.67
N TYR A 82 -6.18 -10.22 -7.25
CA TYR A 82 -4.95 -9.45 -7.07
C TYR A 82 -4.66 -9.16 -5.62
N VAL A 83 -5.69 -8.80 -4.86
CA VAL A 83 -5.52 -8.44 -3.45
C VAL A 83 -4.91 -9.61 -2.70
N SER A 84 -5.48 -10.80 -2.89
CA SER A 84 -4.95 -12.01 -2.24
C SER A 84 -3.53 -12.33 -2.68
N TYR A 85 -3.24 -12.18 -3.97
CA TYR A 85 -1.91 -12.43 -4.52
C TYR A 85 -0.88 -11.47 -3.93
N GLU A 86 -1.18 -10.19 -3.91
CA GLU A 86 -0.28 -9.17 -3.40
C GLU A 86 -0.05 -9.28 -1.90
N ILE A 87 -1.08 -9.66 -1.15
CA ILE A 87 -0.94 -9.94 0.27
C ILE A 87 0.03 -11.11 0.48
N THR A 88 -0.17 -12.19 -0.26
CA THR A 88 0.67 -13.38 -0.15
C THR A 88 2.12 -13.06 -0.50
N ARG A 89 2.35 -12.36 -1.60
CA ARG A 89 3.70 -12.01 -2.02
C ARG A 89 4.39 -11.06 -1.05
N SER A 90 3.66 -10.08 -0.54
CA SER A 90 4.19 -9.16 0.47
C SER A 90 4.60 -9.92 1.73
N ARG A 91 3.76 -10.83 2.17
CA ARG A 91 4.05 -11.66 3.33
C ARG A 91 5.31 -12.53 3.11
N GLU A 92 5.40 -13.18 1.96
CA GLU A 92 6.56 -14.01 1.62
C GLU A 92 7.86 -13.21 1.56
N ASN A 93 7.79 -11.96 1.14
CA ASN A 93 8.95 -11.06 1.11
C ASN A 93 9.28 -10.46 2.49
N GLY A 94 8.46 -10.71 3.48
CA GLY A 94 8.65 -10.14 4.82
C GLY A 94 8.23 -8.69 4.95
N ASN A 95 7.45 -8.17 4.01
CA ASN A 95 6.99 -6.79 4.04
C ASN A 95 5.97 -6.57 5.15
N THR A 96 6.02 -5.39 5.76
CA THR A 96 4.95 -4.92 6.62
C THR A 96 3.84 -4.36 5.76
N ILE A 97 2.62 -4.82 5.96
CA ILE A 97 1.45 -4.41 5.18
C ILE A 97 0.69 -3.32 5.93
N ILE A 98 0.38 -2.26 5.22
CA ILE A 98 -0.43 -1.14 5.73
C ILE A 98 -1.70 -1.09 4.87
N PRO A 99 -2.81 -1.68 5.34
CA PRO A 99 -4.04 -1.67 4.56
C PRO A 99 -4.79 -0.35 4.73
N ILE A 100 -5.18 0.25 3.62
CA ILE A 100 -5.91 1.51 3.60
C ILE A 100 -7.17 1.35 2.75
N LEU A 101 -8.32 1.56 3.36
CA LEU A 101 -9.59 1.53 2.66
C LEU A 101 -9.86 2.88 2.02
N ILE A 102 -10.25 2.84 0.76
CA ILE A 102 -10.70 4.02 0.03
C ILE A 102 -12.22 3.91 -0.05
N ASP A 103 -12.91 4.53 0.89
CA ASP A 103 -14.36 4.55 0.88
C ASP A 103 -14.89 5.98 0.96
N ASN A 104 -16.09 6.17 0.46
CA ASN A 104 -16.80 7.44 0.50
C ASN A 104 -18.27 7.15 0.85
N GLU A 105 -19.09 8.21 0.89
CA GLU A 105 -20.50 8.07 1.27
C GLU A 105 -21.27 7.12 0.35
N GLU A 106 -20.91 7.06 -0.94
CA GLU A 106 -21.60 6.22 -1.91
C GLU A 106 -21.11 4.78 -1.92
N ASN A 107 -19.83 4.59 -1.59
CA ASN A 107 -19.15 3.29 -1.63
C ASN A 107 -18.47 2.99 -0.31
N ALA A 108 -19.25 3.02 0.76
CA ALA A 108 -18.74 2.75 2.10
C ALA A 108 -18.61 1.24 2.33
N PHE A 109 -17.54 0.88 3.04
CA PHE A 109 -17.39 -0.49 3.53
C PHE A 109 -18.24 -0.69 4.77
N SER A 110 -18.98 -1.80 4.81
CA SER A 110 -19.70 -2.21 6.00
C SER A 110 -18.73 -2.81 7.02
N GLU A 111 -19.19 -2.95 8.26
CA GLU A 111 -18.39 -3.63 9.28
C GLU A 111 -18.13 -5.09 8.90
N GLU A 112 -19.10 -5.73 8.24
CA GLU A 112 -18.94 -7.08 7.72
C GLU A 112 -17.83 -7.17 6.67
N ASP A 113 -17.78 -6.21 5.76
CA ASP A 113 -16.72 -6.12 4.75
C ASP A 113 -15.35 -5.99 5.42
N ILE A 114 -15.25 -5.15 6.41
CA ILE A 114 -14.00 -4.93 7.15
C ILE A 114 -13.58 -6.19 7.88
N GLU A 115 -14.53 -6.89 8.49
CA GLU A 115 -14.25 -8.15 9.16
C GLU A 115 -13.77 -9.21 8.17
N THR A 116 -14.40 -9.30 7.01
CA THR A 116 -13.99 -10.22 5.94
C THR A 116 -12.58 -9.92 5.47
N LEU A 117 -12.27 -8.64 5.27
CA LEU A 117 -10.92 -8.23 4.90
C LEU A 117 -9.91 -8.58 5.98
N SER A 118 -10.25 -8.34 7.24
CA SER A 118 -9.36 -8.63 8.37
C SER A 118 -8.96 -10.10 8.41
N LYS A 119 -9.87 -10.99 8.03
CA LYS A 119 -9.59 -12.43 7.96
C LYS A 119 -8.63 -12.79 6.85
N LYS A 120 -8.61 -12.02 5.78
CA LYS A 120 -7.68 -12.23 4.64
C LYS A 120 -6.29 -11.71 4.91
N LEU A 121 -6.16 -10.76 5.83
CA LEU A 121 -4.88 -10.13 6.12
C LEU A 121 -4.05 -11.01 7.08
N PRO A 122 -2.70 -10.98 6.95
CA PRO A 122 -1.83 -11.71 7.87
C PRO A 122 -1.98 -11.19 9.30
N LYS A 123 -1.75 -12.08 10.26
CA LYS A 123 -1.77 -11.69 11.68
C LYS A 123 -0.46 -11.05 12.13
N THR A 124 0.62 -11.29 11.39
CA THR A 124 1.94 -10.73 11.69
C THR A 124 2.36 -9.81 10.56
N ASN A 125 3.12 -8.77 10.89
CA ASN A 125 3.60 -7.79 9.92
C ASN A 125 2.48 -7.12 9.14
N CYS A 126 1.32 -6.96 9.76
CA CYS A 126 0.19 -6.25 9.16
C CYS A 126 -0.36 -5.28 10.19
N LYS A 127 -0.44 -4.02 9.80
CA LYS A 127 -0.95 -2.98 10.69
C LYS A 127 -2.47 -2.92 10.60
N ARG A 128 -3.09 -2.21 11.54
CA ARG A 128 -4.54 -2.11 11.55
C ARG A 128 -5.04 -1.40 10.29
N ILE A 129 -6.25 -1.74 9.87
CA ILE A 129 -6.88 -1.13 8.71
C ILE A 129 -7.15 0.35 8.98
N ARG A 130 -6.72 1.22 8.08
CA ARG A 130 -6.99 2.66 8.12
C ARG A 130 -7.96 3.03 7.01
N ARG A 131 -8.65 4.13 7.17
CA ARG A 131 -9.57 4.65 6.15
C ARG A 131 -9.03 5.98 5.64
N TRP A 132 -8.87 6.11 4.33
CA TRP A 132 -8.18 7.26 3.75
C TRP A 132 -8.84 8.60 4.09
N ILE A 133 -10.16 8.67 3.94
CA ILE A 133 -10.88 9.92 4.22
C ILE A 133 -11.19 10.06 5.69
N LYS A 134 -11.78 9.04 6.28
CA LYS A 134 -12.24 9.08 7.67
C LYS A 134 -11.11 9.29 8.67
N ASP A 135 -9.97 8.68 8.42
CA ASP A 135 -8.79 8.76 9.30
C ASP A 135 -7.79 9.83 8.83
N CYS A 136 -8.22 10.74 7.95
CA CYS A 136 -7.41 11.87 7.49
C CYS A 136 -6.06 11.43 6.92
N GLY A 137 -6.09 10.56 5.93
CA GLY A 137 -4.87 9.98 5.36
C GLY A 137 -3.88 10.98 4.81
N LYS A 138 -4.36 12.09 4.21
CA LYS A 138 -3.47 13.12 3.68
C LYS A 138 -2.56 13.71 4.76
N GLU A 139 -3.08 13.87 5.95
CA GLU A 139 -2.32 14.42 7.08
C GLU A 139 -1.52 13.36 7.84
N ASN A 140 -1.92 12.09 7.75
CA ASN A 140 -1.45 11.06 8.67
C ASN A 140 -0.69 9.91 8.01
N VAL A 141 -0.64 9.81 6.68
CA VAL A 141 -0.02 8.65 6.02
C VAL A 141 1.47 8.51 6.37
N LEU A 142 2.19 9.61 6.48
CA LEU A 142 3.60 9.56 6.90
C LEU A 142 3.73 9.05 8.33
N GLN A 143 2.82 9.46 9.20
CA GLN A 143 2.81 8.96 10.58
C GLN A 143 2.50 7.47 10.62
N TRP A 144 1.58 7.00 9.78
CA TRP A 144 1.28 5.56 9.70
C TRP A 144 2.50 4.75 9.28
N LEU A 145 3.29 5.28 8.34
CA LEU A 145 4.54 4.62 7.92
C LEU A 145 5.57 4.63 9.06
N ASN A 146 5.73 5.74 9.74
CA ASN A 146 6.64 5.84 10.88
C ASN A 146 6.23 4.89 12.01
N ASP A 147 4.95 4.83 12.32
CA ASP A 147 4.43 3.91 13.33
C ASP A 147 4.70 2.45 12.94
N ALA A 148 4.53 2.13 11.66
CA ALA A 148 4.79 0.79 11.15
C ALA A 148 6.27 0.41 11.24
N LEU A 149 7.17 1.39 11.17
CA LEU A 149 8.60 1.17 11.32
C LEU A 149 9.00 0.97 12.79
N GLY A 150 8.15 1.37 13.73
CA GLY A 150 8.42 1.24 15.15
C GLY A 150 9.27 2.38 15.71
N VAL A 151 9.22 3.51 15.04
CA VAL A 151 10.02 4.68 15.47
C VAL A 151 9.15 5.64 16.24
#